data_a42f5c98ca011b932489ea3538dd6bf5
#
_entry.id   a42f5c98ca011b932489ea3538dd6bf5
#
_cell.length_a   1.000
_cell.length_b   1.000
_cell.length_c   1.000
_cell.angle_alpha   90.00
_cell.angle_beta   90.00
_cell.angle_gamma   90.00
#
_symmetry.space_group_name_H-M   'P 1'
#
loop_
_entity.id
_entity.type
_entity.pdbx_description
1 polymer ?
#
loop_
_entity_poly.entity_id
_entity_poly.type
_entity_poly.pdbx_seq_one_letter_code
_entity_poly.pdbx_strand_id
1 'polypeptide(L)'
;VGLDGDIDGLVHLSDLSWTEAEENAVQKFQKGQDVKALILAMDPLKERISLGIKQLEDDPVENFIKDHPKGTSVTGTISNIEDEILKLTVKESIFVLMRKRDFIENESSTLEEGNQINFLISNIDRKERKIWGSMKALEKSKEKEILKENEMKNKEIEESSKSSIGDLIKEELEDK
;
A
#
# COMPACT_ATOMS: atom_id res chain seq x y z
N VAL A 1 -7.41 17.27 -28.47
CA VAL A 1 -8.03 18.36 -27.69
C VAL A 1 -7.58 19.67 -28.26
N GLY A 2 -8.53 20.51 -28.76
CA GLY A 2 -8.21 21.86 -29.21
C GLY A 2 -7.90 22.77 -28.03
N LEU A 3 -6.85 23.56 -28.14
CA LEU A 3 -6.48 24.59 -27.18
C LEU A 3 -6.71 25.97 -27.78
N ASP A 4 -6.70 27.02 -26.96
CA ASP A 4 -6.78 28.39 -27.46
C ASP A 4 -5.59 28.70 -28.38
N GLY A 5 -5.87 29.32 -29.55
CA GLY A 5 -4.82 29.72 -30.52
C GLY A 5 -4.53 28.70 -31.62
N ASP A 6 -5.51 27.89 -32.03
CA ASP A 6 -5.39 26.86 -33.08
C ASP A 6 -4.29 25.82 -32.83
N ILE A 7 -4.00 25.52 -31.57
CA ILE A 7 -3.00 24.52 -31.18
C ILE A 7 -3.75 23.25 -30.75
N ASP A 8 -3.29 22.10 -31.25
CA ASP A 8 -3.84 20.80 -30.84
C ASP A 8 -2.97 20.14 -29.77
N GLY A 9 -3.63 19.73 -28.69
CA GLY A 9 -3.04 18.89 -27.66
C GLY A 9 -3.46 17.43 -27.80
N LEU A 10 -2.56 16.52 -27.49
CA LEU A 10 -2.78 15.08 -27.47
C LEU A 10 -2.85 14.57 -26.04
N VAL A 11 -3.94 13.89 -25.70
CA VAL A 11 -4.06 13.09 -24.45
C VAL A 11 -3.82 11.63 -24.82
N HIS A 12 -2.81 11.00 -24.22
CA HIS A 12 -2.63 9.57 -24.37
C HIS A 12 -3.73 8.81 -23.63
N LEU A 13 -4.14 7.65 -24.12
CA LEU A 13 -5.22 6.85 -23.51
C LEU A 13 -4.94 6.54 -22.04
N SER A 14 -3.69 6.21 -21.72
CA SER A 14 -3.24 5.96 -20.34
C SER A 14 -3.28 7.19 -19.43
N ASP A 15 -3.44 8.41 -19.97
CA ASP A 15 -3.49 9.66 -19.22
C ASP A 15 -4.92 10.20 -19.02
N LEU A 16 -5.92 9.40 -19.32
CA LEU A 16 -7.34 9.74 -19.14
C LEU A 16 -7.84 9.44 -17.71
N SER A 17 -7.52 8.27 -17.17
CA SER A 17 -8.00 7.84 -15.85
C SER A 17 -6.94 7.04 -15.09
N TRP A 18 -7.00 7.08 -13.75
CA TRP A 18 -6.18 6.26 -12.86
C TRP A 18 -6.75 4.85 -12.64
N THR A 19 -8.07 4.70 -12.73
CA THR A 19 -8.79 3.53 -12.23
C THR A 19 -9.46 2.72 -13.33
N GLU A 20 -9.78 3.34 -14.45
CA GLU A 20 -10.55 2.72 -15.54
C GLU A 20 -9.63 2.21 -16.65
N ALA A 21 -10.08 1.14 -17.29
CA ALA A 21 -9.43 0.66 -18.52
C ALA A 21 -9.49 1.76 -19.60
N GLU A 22 -8.42 1.88 -20.37
CA GLU A 22 -8.22 2.93 -21.38
C GLU A 22 -9.42 3.06 -22.33
N GLU A 23 -10.00 1.93 -22.76
CA GLU A 23 -11.15 1.90 -23.66
C GLU A 23 -12.42 2.47 -23.06
N ASN A 24 -12.66 2.22 -21.77
CA ASN A 24 -13.83 2.73 -21.04
C ASN A 24 -13.67 4.22 -20.70
N ALA A 25 -12.45 4.64 -20.37
CA ALA A 25 -12.16 6.03 -20.08
C ALA A 25 -12.42 6.94 -21.30
N VAL A 26 -12.09 6.48 -22.50
CA VAL A 26 -12.35 7.23 -23.76
C VAL A 26 -13.83 7.44 -24.01
N GLN A 27 -14.67 6.46 -23.73
CA GLN A 27 -16.13 6.54 -23.99
C GLN A 27 -16.83 7.62 -23.18
N LYS A 28 -16.24 8.11 -22.11
CA LYS A 28 -16.78 9.20 -21.30
C LYS A 28 -16.62 10.58 -21.93
N PHE A 29 -15.75 10.70 -22.92
CA PHE A 29 -15.48 11.96 -23.60
C PHE A 29 -16.18 12.01 -24.94
N GLN A 30 -16.84 13.13 -25.19
CA GLN A 30 -17.56 13.37 -26.45
C GLN A 30 -16.91 14.50 -27.23
N LYS A 31 -17.04 14.43 -28.57
CA LYS A 31 -16.56 15.48 -29.46
C LYS A 31 -17.28 16.80 -29.17
N GLY A 32 -16.52 17.86 -28.91
CA GLY A 32 -17.04 19.18 -28.57
C GLY A 32 -17.29 19.40 -27.07
N GLN A 33 -16.90 18.46 -26.24
CA GLN A 33 -16.94 18.62 -24.78
C GLN A 33 -15.75 19.41 -24.28
N ASP A 34 -15.99 20.38 -23.40
CA ASP A 34 -14.94 21.08 -22.69
C ASP A 34 -14.30 20.18 -21.62
N VAL A 35 -12.99 20.03 -21.67
CA VAL A 35 -12.23 19.21 -20.72
C VAL A 35 -11.11 20.02 -20.10
N LYS A 36 -10.87 19.82 -18.83
CA LYS A 36 -9.67 20.33 -18.15
C LYS A 36 -8.54 19.32 -18.30
N ALA A 37 -7.38 19.77 -18.66
CA ALA A 37 -6.19 18.92 -18.77
C ALA A 37 -4.95 19.67 -18.28
N LEU A 38 -3.97 18.90 -17.78
CA LEU A 38 -2.66 19.42 -17.39
C LEU A 38 -1.68 19.25 -18.55
N ILE A 39 -0.87 20.24 -18.82
CA ILE A 39 0.20 20.16 -19.83
C ILE A 39 1.35 19.33 -19.22
N LEU A 40 1.61 18.17 -19.80
CA LEU A 40 2.69 17.28 -19.38
C LEU A 40 4.02 17.57 -20.06
N ALA A 41 3.97 17.84 -21.37
CA ALA A 41 5.14 18.14 -22.17
C ALA A 41 4.75 18.99 -23.39
N MET A 42 5.67 19.82 -23.83
CA MET A 42 5.58 20.56 -25.09
C MET A 42 6.77 20.23 -25.96
N ASP A 43 6.51 19.85 -27.22
CA ASP A 43 7.55 19.64 -28.24
C ASP A 43 7.37 20.67 -29.35
N PRO A 44 8.11 21.82 -29.27
CA PRO A 44 7.98 22.89 -30.25
C PRO A 44 8.42 22.49 -31.67
N LEU A 45 9.30 21.46 -31.78
CA LEU A 45 9.80 21.00 -33.08
C LEU A 45 8.76 20.19 -33.82
N LYS A 46 7.86 19.53 -33.08
CA LYS A 46 6.78 18.70 -33.65
C LYS A 46 5.42 19.37 -33.55
N GLU A 47 5.35 20.58 -33.03
CA GLU A 47 4.11 21.32 -32.79
C GLU A 47 3.08 20.48 -32.01
N ARG A 48 3.56 19.73 -30.99
CA ARG A 48 2.74 18.82 -30.19
C ARG A 48 2.78 19.20 -28.72
N ILE A 49 1.60 19.21 -28.10
CA ILE A 49 1.44 19.38 -26.67
C ILE A 49 0.85 18.09 -26.12
N SER A 50 1.57 17.45 -25.19
CA SER A 50 1.06 16.31 -24.45
C SER A 50 0.29 16.79 -23.24
N LEU A 51 -0.94 16.31 -23.13
CA LEU A 51 -1.89 16.66 -22.07
C LEU A 51 -2.23 15.44 -21.24
N GLY A 52 -2.58 15.64 -19.98
CA GLY A 52 -3.07 14.60 -19.10
C GLY A 52 -4.29 15.07 -18.31
N ILE A 53 -5.29 14.24 -18.20
CA ILE A 53 -6.52 14.52 -17.45
C ILE A 53 -6.44 13.89 -16.06
N LYS A 54 -5.95 12.66 -15.95
CA LYS A 54 -5.82 11.94 -14.68
C LYS A 54 -4.98 12.68 -13.64
N GLN A 55 -4.01 13.50 -14.08
CA GLN A 55 -3.12 14.26 -13.20
C GLN A 55 -3.82 15.43 -12.48
N LEU A 56 -5.05 15.76 -12.88
CA LEU A 56 -5.91 16.71 -12.16
C LEU A 56 -6.55 16.11 -10.91
N GLU A 57 -6.62 14.78 -10.86
CA GLU A 57 -7.14 14.03 -9.72
C GLU A 57 -5.98 13.44 -8.92
N ASP A 58 -6.18 13.34 -7.63
CA ASP A 58 -5.21 12.67 -6.77
C ASP A 58 -5.09 11.18 -7.14
N ASP A 59 -3.86 10.70 -7.25
CA ASP A 59 -3.62 9.29 -7.49
C ASP A 59 -4.05 8.45 -6.28
N PRO A 60 -5.10 7.61 -6.41
CA PRO A 60 -5.58 6.82 -5.29
C PRO A 60 -4.54 5.81 -4.77
N VAL A 61 -3.66 5.32 -5.65
CA VAL A 61 -2.59 4.40 -5.26
C VAL A 61 -1.51 5.14 -4.49
N GLU A 62 -1.11 6.34 -4.91
CA GLU A 62 -0.14 7.15 -4.16
C GLU A 62 -0.67 7.57 -2.78
N ASN A 63 -1.93 7.97 -2.69
CA ASN A 63 -2.56 8.30 -1.42
C ASN A 63 -2.61 7.08 -0.50
N PHE A 64 -2.97 5.91 -1.04
CA PHE A 64 -2.94 4.67 -0.29
C PHE A 64 -1.53 4.32 0.22
N ILE A 65 -0.51 4.51 -0.60
CA ILE A 65 0.90 4.27 -0.23
C ILE A 65 1.37 5.23 0.87
N LYS A 66 0.91 6.48 0.87
CA LYS A 66 1.21 7.45 1.92
C LYS A 66 0.60 7.04 3.27
N ASP A 67 -0.66 6.58 3.24
CA ASP A 67 -1.39 6.14 4.43
C ASP A 67 -0.89 4.77 4.93
N HIS A 68 -0.44 3.91 4.02
CA HIS A 68 -0.02 2.54 4.30
C HIS A 68 1.39 2.28 3.76
N PRO A 69 2.43 2.78 4.42
CA PRO A 69 3.81 2.54 4.02
C PRO A 69 4.19 1.06 4.17
N LYS A 70 5.33 0.69 3.59
CA LYS A 70 5.90 -0.65 3.76
C LYS A 70 5.98 -1.03 5.25
N GLY A 71 5.51 -2.21 5.59
CA GLY A 71 5.45 -2.71 6.96
C GLY A 71 4.11 -2.48 7.65
N THR A 72 3.15 -1.84 7.01
CA THR A 72 1.79 -1.67 7.54
C THR A 72 0.95 -2.92 7.29
N SER A 73 0.18 -3.34 8.29
CA SER A 73 -0.82 -4.40 8.17
C SER A 73 -2.10 -3.86 7.57
N VAL A 74 -2.61 -4.57 6.57
CA VAL A 74 -3.83 -4.20 5.83
C VAL A 74 -4.70 -5.44 5.64
N THR A 75 -6.02 -5.24 5.61
CA THR A 75 -6.99 -6.27 5.26
C THR A 75 -7.41 -6.10 3.80
N GLY A 76 -7.43 -7.18 3.06
CA GLY A 76 -7.93 -7.20 1.69
C GLY A 76 -8.71 -8.45 1.38
N THR A 77 -9.52 -8.41 0.33
CA THR A 77 -10.33 -9.53 -0.15
C THR A 77 -9.66 -10.16 -1.38
N ILE A 78 -9.58 -11.47 -1.43
CA ILE A 78 -9.05 -12.20 -2.59
C ILE A 78 -10.03 -12.02 -3.75
N SER A 79 -9.60 -11.34 -4.81
CA SER A 79 -10.42 -11.06 -5.98
C SER A 79 -10.11 -11.96 -7.18
N ASN A 80 -8.91 -12.48 -7.26
CA ASN A 80 -8.49 -13.42 -8.30
C ASN A 80 -7.32 -14.28 -7.83
N ILE A 81 -7.30 -15.53 -8.25
CA ILE A 81 -6.28 -16.52 -7.93
C ILE A 81 -5.66 -17.01 -9.22
N GLU A 82 -4.47 -16.51 -9.55
CA GLU A 82 -3.65 -16.99 -10.65
C GLU A 82 -2.65 -18.05 -10.15
N ASP A 83 -1.95 -18.71 -11.07
CA ASP A 83 -1.10 -19.87 -10.75
C ASP A 83 -0.09 -19.60 -9.63
N GLU A 84 0.56 -18.45 -9.62
CA GLU A 84 1.57 -18.07 -8.61
C GLU A 84 1.25 -16.79 -7.86
N ILE A 85 0.25 -16.03 -8.28
CA ILE A 85 -0.05 -14.69 -7.76
C ILE A 85 -1.51 -14.60 -7.36
N LEU A 86 -1.75 -14.06 -6.18
CA LEU A 86 -3.06 -13.69 -5.69
C LEU A 86 -3.25 -12.19 -5.90
N LYS A 87 -4.40 -11.81 -6.42
CA LYS A 87 -4.82 -10.43 -6.53
C LYS A 87 -5.80 -10.13 -5.41
N LEU A 88 -5.45 -9.19 -4.55
CA LEU A 88 -6.24 -8.78 -3.41
C LEU A 88 -6.81 -7.39 -3.66
N THR A 89 -8.09 -7.20 -3.42
CA THR A 89 -8.73 -5.89 -3.44
C THR A 89 -8.78 -5.33 -2.03
N VAL A 90 -8.24 -4.15 -1.82
CA VAL A 90 -8.25 -3.47 -0.52
C VAL A 90 -9.30 -2.36 -0.49
N LYS A 91 -9.39 -1.60 -1.56
CA LYS A 91 -10.44 -0.59 -1.83
C LYS A 91 -10.87 -0.71 -3.28
N GLU A 92 -11.96 -0.05 -3.66
CA GLU A 92 -12.61 -0.20 -4.98
C GLU A 92 -11.66 -0.17 -6.19
N SER A 93 -10.54 0.54 -6.09
CA SER A 93 -9.59 0.71 -7.20
C SER A 93 -8.15 0.33 -6.84
N ILE A 94 -7.91 -0.25 -5.66
CA ILE A 94 -6.57 -0.56 -5.17
C ILE A 94 -6.40 -2.06 -5.05
N PHE A 95 -5.44 -2.57 -5.81
CA PHE A 95 -5.10 -3.97 -5.83
C PHE A 95 -3.71 -4.19 -5.22
N VAL A 96 -3.61 -5.23 -4.42
CA VAL A 96 -2.35 -5.70 -3.86
C VAL A 96 -2.07 -7.09 -4.40
N LEU A 97 -0.85 -7.32 -4.82
CA LEU A 97 -0.39 -8.61 -5.31
C LEU A 97 0.28 -9.39 -4.18
N MET A 98 0.01 -10.67 -4.08
CA MET A 98 0.66 -11.58 -3.15
C MET A 98 1.09 -12.84 -3.89
N ARG A 99 2.32 -13.31 -3.65
CA ARG A 99 2.75 -14.61 -4.17
C ARG A 99 2.15 -15.71 -3.34
N LYS A 100 1.73 -16.82 -3.94
CA LYS A 100 1.21 -17.99 -3.21
C LYS A 100 2.14 -18.48 -2.10
N ARG A 101 3.45 -18.40 -2.31
CA ARG A 101 4.45 -18.76 -1.30
C ARG A 101 4.44 -17.86 -0.06
N ASP A 102 3.89 -16.65 -0.16
CA ASP A 102 3.77 -15.67 0.94
C ASP A 102 2.42 -15.74 1.63
N PHE A 103 1.52 -16.58 1.13
CA PHE A 103 0.24 -16.92 1.74
C PHE A 103 0.43 -18.00 2.80
N ILE A 104 -0.38 -17.97 3.85
CA ILE A 104 -0.44 -18.98 4.89
C ILE A 104 -1.89 -19.41 5.00
N GLU A 105 -2.12 -20.68 4.77
CA GLU A 105 -3.44 -21.28 4.95
C GLU A 105 -3.61 -21.66 6.42
N ASN A 106 -4.63 -21.12 7.04
CA ASN A 106 -5.02 -21.41 8.41
C ASN A 106 -6.54 -21.35 8.55
N GLU A 107 -7.08 -21.64 9.74
CA GLU A 107 -8.53 -21.66 10.01
C GLU A 107 -9.25 -20.35 9.62
N SER A 108 -8.54 -19.22 9.64
CA SER A 108 -9.08 -17.90 9.33
C SER A 108 -8.75 -17.39 7.92
N SER A 109 -7.95 -18.12 7.16
CA SER A 109 -7.42 -17.68 5.86
C SER A 109 -7.34 -18.85 4.90
N THR A 110 -8.43 -19.06 4.18
CA THR A 110 -8.53 -20.07 3.11
C THR A 110 -8.24 -19.43 1.77
N LEU A 111 -7.61 -20.17 0.87
CA LEU A 111 -7.29 -19.72 -0.48
C LEU A 111 -8.53 -19.81 -1.38
N GLU A 112 -9.49 -18.94 -1.17
CA GLU A 112 -10.73 -18.86 -1.94
C GLU A 112 -11.02 -17.41 -2.35
N GLU A 113 -11.60 -17.24 -3.53
CA GLU A 113 -12.04 -15.92 -3.97
C GLU A 113 -13.18 -15.42 -3.08
N GLY A 114 -13.12 -14.15 -2.70
CA GLY A 114 -14.07 -13.51 -1.79
C GLY A 114 -13.65 -13.55 -0.32
N ASN A 115 -12.64 -14.34 0.08
CA ASN A 115 -12.18 -14.37 1.45
C ASN A 115 -11.34 -13.14 1.80
N GLN A 116 -11.56 -12.64 3.02
CA GLN A 116 -10.78 -11.54 3.59
C GLN A 116 -9.56 -12.09 4.30
N ILE A 117 -8.40 -11.51 4.01
CA ILE A 117 -7.14 -11.86 4.63
C ILE A 117 -6.40 -10.63 5.13
N ASN A 118 -5.68 -10.80 6.23
CA ASN A 118 -4.78 -9.78 6.76
C ASN A 118 -3.36 -10.07 6.28
N PHE A 119 -2.70 -9.06 5.78
CA PHE A 119 -1.33 -9.17 5.29
C PHE A 119 -0.56 -7.89 5.57
N LEU A 120 0.76 -7.99 5.49
CA LEU A 120 1.65 -6.85 5.64
C LEU A 120 2.13 -6.40 4.25
N ILE A 121 2.19 -5.10 4.01
CA ILE A 121 2.77 -4.54 2.79
C ILE A 121 4.28 -4.82 2.80
N SER A 122 4.72 -5.74 1.95
CA SER A 122 6.11 -6.20 1.89
C SER A 122 6.98 -5.34 0.98
N ASN A 123 6.43 -4.91 -0.16
CA ASN A 123 7.12 -4.07 -1.12
C ASN A 123 6.15 -3.17 -1.89
N ILE A 124 6.66 -2.03 -2.34
CA ILE A 124 5.91 -1.05 -3.14
C ILE A 124 6.77 -0.67 -4.33
N ASP A 125 6.28 -0.96 -5.52
CA ASP A 125 6.87 -0.50 -6.77
C ASP A 125 6.07 0.68 -7.33
N ARG A 126 6.62 1.88 -7.15
CA ARG A 126 5.98 3.12 -7.60
C ARG A 126 6.00 3.28 -9.13
N LYS A 127 6.98 2.69 -9.82
CA LYS A 127 7.10 2.78 -11.27
C LYS A 127 6.03 1.93 -11.96
N GLU A 128 5.91 0.70 -11.52
CA GLU A 128 4.90 -0.23 -12.05
C GLU A 128 3.54 -0.11 -11.34
N ARG A 129 3.44 0.77 -10.31
CA ARG A 129 2.23 0.96 -9.50
C ARG A 129 1.72 -0.36 -8.90
N LYS A 130 2.65 -1.22 -8.49
CA LYS A 130 2.37 -2.51 -7.90
C LYS A 130 2.68 -2.51 -6.41
N ILE A 131 1.74 -2.95 -5.62
CA ILE A 131 1.88 -3.14 -4.18
C ILE A 131 1.93 -4.65 -3.92
N TRP A 132 2.92 -5.09 -3.15
CA TRP A 132 3.08 -6.48 -2.77
C TRP A 132 2.76 -6.68 -1.31
N GLY A 133 1.92 -7.69 -1.02
CA GLY A 133 1.58 -8.14 0.33
C GLY A 133 2.23 -9.48 0.68
N SER A 134 2.36 -9.77 1.98
CA SER A 134 2.83 -11.05 2.49
C SER A 134 2.23 -11.34 3.86
N MET A 135 1.58 -12.50 4.01
CA MET A 135 1.09 -13.00 5.29
C MET A 135 2.23 -13.49 6.18
N LYS A 136 3.23 -14.16 5.58
CA LYS A 136 4.43 -14.60 6.30
C LYS A 136 5.20 -13.45 6.93
N ALA A 137 5.24 -12.29 6.26
CA ALA A 137 5.87 -11.10 6.81
C ALA A 137 5.06 -10.55 8.00
N LEU A 138 3.74 -10.64 7.96
CA LEU A 138 2.87 -10.24 9.06
C LEU A 138 3.09 -11.12 10.30
N GLU A 139 3.13 -12.44 10.14
CA GLU A 139 3.40 -13.36 11.24
C GLU A 139 4.76 -13.09 11.88
N LYS A 140 5.81 -12.99 11.07
CA LYS A 140 7.15 -12.66 11.58
C LYS A 140 7.21 -11.30 12.29
N SER A 141 6.41 -10.33 11.85
CA SER A 141 6.33 -9.03 12.52
C SER A 141 5.67 -9.16 13.90
N LYS A 142 4.56 -9.91 13.99
CA LYS A 142 3.88 -10.18 15.25
C LYS A 142 4.75 -10.97 16.23
N GLU A 143 5.45 -11.99 15.76
CA GLU A 143 6.39 -12.76 16.59
C GLU A 143 7.50 -11.88 17.17
N LYS A 144 8.06 -10.97 16.35
CA LYS A 144 9.08 -10.02 16.82
C LYS A 144 8.56 -9.02 17.84
N GLU A 145 7.32 -8.57 17.68
CA GLU A 145 6.68 -7.66 18.66
C GLU A 145 6.48 -8.38 19.99
N ILE A 146 5.95 -9.61 19.97
CA ILE A 146 5.76 -10.42 21.18
C ILE A 146 7.10 -10.70 21.88
N LEU A 147 8.15 -11.03 21.13
CA LEU A 147 9.48 -11.25 21.70
C LEU A 147 10.02 -9.99 22.38
N LYS A 148 9.89 -8.83 21.73
CA LYS A 148 10.31 -7.55 22.31
C LYS A 148 9.54 -7.19 23.57
N GLU A 149 8.22 -7.40 23.55
CA GLU A 149 7.39 -7.15 24.74
C GLU A 149 7.79 -8.06 25.90
N ASN A 150 8.08 -9.33 25.62
CA ASN A 150 8.55 -10.27 26.64
C ASN A 150 9.95 -9.90 27.17
N GLU A 151 10.86 -9.47 26.29
CA GLU A 151 12.17 -8.97 26.72
C GLU A 151 12.07 -7.70 27.57
N MET A 152 11.18 -6.77 27.22
CA MET A 152 10.94 -5.57 28.04
C MET A 152 10.37 -5.94 29.40
N LYS A 153 9.34 -6.79 29.44
CA LYS A 153 8.75 -7.26 30.72
C LYS A 153 9.77 -7.98 31.59
N ASN A 154 10.62 -8.81 31.01
CA ASN A 154 11.67 -9.50 31.75
C ASN A 154 12.70 -8.53 32.32
N LYS A 155 13.09 -7.48 31.57
CA LYS A 155 13.99 -6.43 32.06
C LYS A 155 13.38 -5.64 33.22
N GLU A 156 12.10 -5.26 33.12
CA GLU A 156 11.39 -4.57 34.18
C GLU A 156 11.28 -5.42 35.46
N ILE A 157 11.06 -6.74 35.32
CA ILE A 157 11.05 -7.69 36.44
C ILE A 157 12.45 -7.82 37.07
N GLU A 158 13.50 -7.91 36.25
CA GLU A 158 14.88 -7.96 36.77
C GLU A 158 15.30 -6.67 37.47
N GLU A 159 14.95 -5.51 36.96
CA GLU A 159 15.23 -4.22 37.60
C GLU A 159 14.47 -4.05 38.90
N SER A 160 13.18 -4.43 38.90
CA SER A 160 12.38 -4.36 40.15
C SER A 160 12.85 -5.34 41.21
N SER A 161 13.30 -6.54 40.81
CA SER A 161 13.84 -7.53 41.75
C SER A 161 15.21 -7.11 42.33
N LYS A 162 16.06 -6.46 41.54
CA LYS A 162 17.36 -5.91 42.02
C LYS A 162 17.18 -4.76 42.97
N SER A 163 16.19 -3.89 42.73
CA SER A 163 15.85 -2.80 43.63
C SER A 163 15.33 -3.32 44.97
N SER A 164 14.44 -4.31 44.96
CA SER A 164 13.88 -4.92 46.16
C SER A 164 14.93 -5.65 47.03
N ILE A 165 15.87 -6.36 46.40
CA ILE A 165 16.95 -7.06 47.12
C ILE A 165 17.97 -6.04 47.70
N GLY A 166 18.26 -4.95 46.97
CA GLY A 166 19.14 -3.88 47.44
C GLY A 166 18.63 -3.16 48.66
N ASP A 167 17.33 -2.93 48.75
CA ASP A 167 16.68 -2.29 49.85
C ASP A 167 16.62 -3.20 51.10
N LEU A 168 16.34 -4.48 50.94
CA LEU A 168 16.37 -5.49 51.99
C LEU A 168 17.78 -5.66 52.63
N ILE A 169 18.82 -5.63 51.80
CA ILE A 169 20.21 -5.71 52.31
C ILE A 169 20.60 -4.44 53.07
N LYS A 170 20.09 -3.28 52.72
CA LYS A 170 20.33 -2.03 53.48
C LYS A 170 19.65 -2.04 54.84
N GLU A 171 18.42 -2.52 54.93
CA GLU A 171 17.72 -2.66 56.20
C GLU A 171 18.44 -3.62 57.18
N GLU A 172 18.96 -4.74 56.68
CA GLU A 172 19.71 -5.68 57.53
C GLU A 172 21.10 -5.17 57.99
N LEU A 173 21.66 -4.18 57.30
CA LEU A 173 22.96 -3.60 57.65
C LEU A 173 22.86 -2.39 58.59
N GLU A 174 21.69 -1.72 58.65
CA GLU A 174 21.44 -0.60 59.57
C GLU A 174 21.01 -1.05 60.98
N ASP A 175 20.60 -2.30 61.16
CA ASP A 175 20.16 -2.85 62.45
C ASP A 175 21.28 -3.55 63.25
N LYS A 176 22.56 -3.26 62.97
CA LYS A 176 23.73 -3.70 63.72
C LYS A 176 24.59 -2.52 64.13
#